data_6cb26a6f626cc5f1f78b99a417dfb166
#
_entry.id   6cb26a6f626cc5f1f78b99a417dfb166
#
_cell.length_a   1.000
_cell.length_b   1.000
_cell.length_c   1.000
_cell.angle_alpha   90.00
_cell.angle_beta   90.00
_cell.angle_gamma   90.00
#
_symmetry.space_group_name_H-M   'P 1'
#
loop_
_entity.id
_entity.type
_entity.pdbx_description
1 polymer ?
#
loop_
_entity_poly.entity_id
_entity_poly.type
_entity_poly.pdbx_seq_one_letter_code
_entity_poly.pdbx_strand_id
1 'polypeptide(L)'
;VSESLMMEDPVRSVQRVQDLQRAGFQIAISGFGIGRSSLAFLPRLGASQLKIDGLLVKELAADMRQGAVVAEAIITLAHSLKMTVVAEGVENVVQLNLLRALGCDAVQGPFSGLPVSLQGLGLLLEPMPSEEWLQVR
;
A
#
# COMPACT_ATOMS: atom_id res chain seq x y z
N VAL A 1 -7.15 -0.36 -8.07
CA VAL A 1 -8.62 -0.37 -7.95
C VAL A 1 -8.97 -0.08 -6.50
N SER A 2 -9.91 0.86 -6.21
CA SER A 2 -10.29 1.14 -4.83
C SER A 2 -11.19 0.05 -4.24
N GLU A 3 -10.99 -0.23 -2.96
CA GLU A 3 -11.81 -1.20 -2.23
C GLU A 3 -13.30 -0.84 -2.26
N SER A 4 -13.65 0.41 -1.99
CA SER A 4 -15.04 0.89 -1.98
C SER A 4 -15.75 0.66 -3.31
N LEU A 5 -15.09 0.95 -4.43
CA LEU A 5 -15.66 0.73 -5.76
C LEU A 5 -15.90 -0.76 -6.05
N MET A 6 -15.03 -1.62 -5.54
CA MET A 6 -15.20 -3.08 -5.68
C MET A 6 -16.37 -3.63 -4.87
N MET A 7 -16.70 -2.98 -3.76
CA MET A 7 -17.80 -3.40 -2.90
C MET A 7 -19.20 -3.00 -3.40
N GLU A 8 -19.29 -2.12 -4.41
CA GLU A 8 -20.58 -1.77 -5.05
C GLU A 8 -21.17 -2.98 -5.81
N ASP A 9 -20.33 -3.72 -6.54
CA ASP A 9 -20.70 -4.96 -7.23
C ASP A 9 -19.52 -5.94 -7.18
N PRO A 10 -19.39 -6.72 -6.11
CA PRO A 10 -18.23 -7.58 -5.90
C PRO A 10 -18.07 -8.66 -6.98
N VAL A 11 -19.17 -9.22 -7.48
CA VAL A 11 -19.12 -10.29 -8.49
C VAL A 11 -18.57 -9.75 -9.81
N ARG A 12 -19.09 -8.63 -10.26
CA ARG A 12 -18.65 -7.98 -11.49
C ARG A 12 -17.22 -7.44 -11.36
N SER A 13 -16.85 -6.95 -10.17
CA SER A 13 -15.50 -6.46 -9.90
C SER A 13 -14.46 -7.58 -9.99
N VAL A 14 -14.73 -8.76 -9.41
CA VAL A 14 -13.86 -9.93 -9.55
C VAL A 14 -13.65 -10.29 -11.02
N GLN A 15 -14.72 -10.31 -11.81
CA GLN A 15 -14.65 -10.66 -13.22
C GLN A 15 -13.79 -9.66 -14.02
N ARG A 16 -14.00 -8.36 -13.81
CA ARG A 16 -13.19 -7.29 -14.45
C ARG A 16 -11.72 -7.34 -14.07
N VAL A 17 -11.43 -7.58 -12.78
CA VAL A 17 -10.06 -7.73 -12.30
C VAL A 17 -9.38 -8.93 -12.99
N GLN A 18 -10.06 -10.07 -13.09
CA GLN A 18 -9.53 -11.24 -13.78
C GLN A 18 -9.29 -10.99 -15.27
N ASP A 19 -10.16 -10.22 -15.94
CA ASP A 19 -9.96 -9.85 -17.34
C ASP A 19 -8.72 -8.98 -17.52
N LEU A 20 -8.49 -8.01 -16.64
CA LEU A 20 -7.27 -7.20 -16.63
C LEU A 20 -6.02 -8.05 -16.38
N GLN A 21 -6.08 -9.01 -15.46
CA GLN A 21 -4.97 -9.91 -15.19
C GLN A 21 -4.63 -10.80 -16.39
N ARG A 22 -5.65 -11.32 -17.10
CA ARG A 22 -5.43 -12.07 -18.36
C ARG A 22 -4.79 -11.21 -19.44
N ALA A 23 -5.05 -9.90 -19.43
CA ALA A 23 -4.39 -8.94 -20.31
C ALA A 23 -2.96 -8.55 -19.85
N GLY A 24 -2.46 -9.15 -18.76
CA GLY A 24 -1.09 -8.94 -18.28
C GLY A 24 -0.94 -7.81 -17.24
N PHE A 25 -2.03 -7.21 -16.75
CA PHE A 25 -1.94 -6.17 -15.73
C PHE A 25 -1.79 -6.75 -14.33
N GLN A 26 -0.91 -6.15 -13.54
CA GLN A 26 -0.86 -6.36 -12.11
C GLN A 26 -1.89 -5.46 -11.42
N ILE A 27 -2.57 -6.00 -10.41
CA ILE A 27 -3.66 -5.29 -9.73
C ILE A 27 -3.26 -4.95 -8.30
N ALA A 28 -3.37 -3.66 -7.98
CA ALA A 28 -3.28 -3.16 -6.61
C ALA A 28 -4.66 -2.75 -6.10
N ILE A 29 -5.00 -3.16 -4.87
CA ILE A 29 -6.19 -2.72 -4.16
C ILE A 29 -5.81 -1.52 -3.31
N SER A 30 -6.45 -0.37 -3.49
CA SER A 30 -6.20 0.86 -2.72
C SER A 30 -7.33 1.18 -1.75
N GLY A 31 -7.03 2.02 -0.75
CA GLY A 31 -7.98 2.47 0.25
C GLY A 31 -8.38 1.38 1.24
N PHE A 32 -7.52 0.40 1.49
CA PHE A 32 -7.83 -0.71 2.38
C PHE A 32 -7.69 -0.30 3.86
N GLY A 33 -8.70 -0.71 4.65
CA GLY A 33 -8.69 -0.53 6.10
C GLY A 33 -9.60 0.58 6.63
N ILE A 34 -10.25 1.37 5.77
CA ILE A 34 -11.20 2.42 6.18
C ILE A 34 -12.64 2.15 5.76
N GLY A 35 -12.86 1.12 4.98
CA GLY A 35 -14.15 0.79 4.38
C GLY A 35 -14.85 -0.41 5.02
N ARG A 36 -15.97 -0.82 4.40
CA ARG A 36 -16.67 -2.06 4.73
C ARG A 36 -15.99 -3.23 4.00
N SER A 37 -14.78 -3.57 4.43
CA SER A 37 -14.00 -4.64 3.83
C SER A 37 -14.72 -5.98 3.93
N SER A 38 -15.01 -6.59 2.79
CA SER A 38 -15.36 -8.00 2.79
C SER A 38 -14.10 -8.83 2.54
N LEU A 39 -13.42 -9.22 3.61
CA LEU A 39 -12.21 -10.05 3.56
C LEU A 39 -12.40 -11.33 2.73
N ALA A 40 -13.65 -11.82 2.63
CA ALA A 40 -13.99 -13.01 1.85
C ALA A 40 -13.76 -12.86 0.33
N PHE A 41 -13.69 -11.64 -0.20
CA PHE A 41 -13.44 -11.41 -1.62
C PHE A 41 -11.96 -11.26 -1.97
N LEU A 42 -11.10 -10.87 -1.03
CA LEU A 42 -9.67 -10.67 -1.28
C LEU A 42 -9.00 -11.88 -1.99
N PRO A 43 -9.19 -13.14 -1.52
CA PRO A 43 -8.58 -14.28 -2.17
C PRO A 43 -9.04 -14.51 -3.62
N ARG A 44 -10.26 -14.04 -3.96
CA ARG A 44 -10.86 -14.21 -5.29
C ARG A 44 -10.36 -13.18 -6.31
N LEU A 45 -9.85 -12.05 -5.83
CA LEU A 45 -9.37 -10.97 -6.69
C LEU A 45 -8.04 -11.30 -7.35
N GLY A 46 -7.21 -12.16 -6.72
CA GLY A 46 -5.87 -12.45 -7.23
C GLY A 46 -4.98 -11.21 -7.35
N ALA A 47 -5.27 -10.15 -6.58
CA ALA A 47 -4.45 -8.95 -6.59
C ALA A 47 -3.03 -9.26 -6.12
N SER A 48 -2.05 -8.57 -6.71
CA SER A 48 -0.63 -8.71 -6.36
C SER A 48 -0.21 -7.76 -5.24
N GLN A 49 -0.97 -6.70 -5.01
CA GLN A 49 -0.61 -5.66 -4.04
C GLN A 49 -1.84 -5.15 -3.29
N LEU A 50 -1.65 -4.86 -2.01
CA LEU A 50 -2.62 -4.22 -1.15
C LEU A 50 -2.04 -2.89 -0.64
N LYS A 51 -2.80 -1.80 -0.78
CA LYS A 51 -2.39 -0.47 -0.33
C LYS A 51 -3.21 -0.05 0.89
N ILE A 52 -2.53 0.10 2.02
CA ILE A 52 -3.12 0.59 3.27
C ILE A 52 -3.41 2.08 3.11
N ASP A 53 -4.64 2.48 3.43
CA ASP A 53 -5.07 3.88 3.30
C ASP A 53 -4.31 4.83 4.23
N GLY A 54 -4.06 6.05 3.75
CA GLY A 54 -3.35 7.07 4.51
C GLY A 54 -4.06 7.53 5.78
N LEU A 55 -5.38 7.39 5.88
CA LEU A 55 -6.10 7.67 7.13
C LEU A 55 -5.72 6.66 8.21
N LEU A 56 -5.63 5.38 7.88
CA LEU A 56 -5.15 4.38 8.83
C LEU A 56 -3.69 4.62 9.22
N VAL A 57 -2.84 5.04 8.27
CA VAL A 57 -1.45 5.41 8.56
C VAL A 57 -1.36 6.61 9.51
N LYS A 58 -2.28 7.59 9.41
CA LYS A 58 -2.38 8.71 10.36
C LYS A 58 -2.81 8.24 11.76
N GLU A 59 -3.77 7.34 11.83
CA GLU A 59 -4.23 6.76 13.10
C GLU A 59 -3.13 5.97 13.81
N LEU A 60 -2.20 5.34 13.08
CA LEU A 60 -1.02 4.69 13.63
C LEU A 60 -0.17 5.65 14.50
N ALA A 61 -0.09 6.91 14.12
CA ALA A 61 0.68 7.91 14.85
C ALA A 61 -0.10 8.49 16.04
N ALA A 62 -1.43 8.50 15.98
CA ALA A 62 -2.30 9.05 17.02
C ALA A 62 -2.54 8.06 18.17
N ASP A 63 -2.74 6.78 17.87
CA ASP A 63 -2.83 5.69 18.85
C ASP A 63 -1.99 4.49 18.38
N MET A 64 -0.73 4.48 18.83
CA MET A 64 0.24 3.45 18.46
C MET A 64 -0.20 2.02 18.85
N ARG A 65 -1.10 1.86 19.84
CA ARG A 65 -1.54 0.53 20.25
C ARG A 65 -2.65 -0.01 19.36
N GLN A 66 -3.71 0.74 19.14
CA GLN A 66 -4.84 0.28 18.33
C GLN A 66 -4.50 0.28 16.84
N GLY A 67 -3.90 1.36 16.34
CA GLY A 67 -3.51 1.47 14.95
C GLY A 67 -2.52 0.37 14.54
N ALA A 68 -1.51 0.08 15.36
CA ALA A 68 -0.53 -0.97 15.08
C ALA A 68 -1.17 -2.35 14.97
N VAL A 69 -2.11 -2.70 15.84
CA VAL A 69 -2.82 -4.00 15.80
C VAL A 69 -3.59 -4.17 14.48
N VAL A 70 -4.28 -3.11 14.03
CA VAL A 70 -5.04 -3.15 12.77
C VAL A 70 -4.11 -3.26 11.57
N ALA A 71 -3.04 -2.46 11.52
CA ALA A 71 -2.06 -2.52 10.43
C ALA A 71 -1.34 -3.87 10.37
N GLU A 72 -0.93 -4.43 11.51
CA GLU A 72 -0.31 -5.75 11.60
C GLU A 72 -1.25 -6.84 11.08
N ALA A 73 -2.52 -6.79 11.46
CA ALA A 73 -3.51 -7.74 10.97
C ALA A 73 -3.68 -7.67 9.44
N ILE A 74 -3.73 -6.44 8.88
CA ILE A 74 -3.84 -6.24 7.43
C ILE A 74 -2.59 -6.74 6.71
N ILE A 75 -1.39 -6.43 7.21
CA ILE A 75 -0.12 -6.85 6.63
C ILE A 75 -0.02 -8.38 6.64
N THR A 76 -0.30 -9.00 7.78
CA THR A 76 -0.29 -10.46 7.93
C THR A 76 -1.27 -11.14 6.97
N LEU A 77 -2.49 -10.60 6.86
CA LEU A 77 -3.50 -11.10 5.93
C LEU A 77 -3.01 -11.02 4.47
N ALA A 78 -2.51 -9.86 4.07
CA ALA A 78 -2.02 -9.64 2.71
C ALA A 78 -0.87 -10.60 2.36
N HIS A 79 0.11 -10.75 3.24
CA HIS A 79 1.22 -11.70 3.07
C HIS A 79 0.74 -13.15 2.97
N SER A 80 -0.26 -13.54 3.79
CA SER A 80 -0.88 -14.87 3.72
C SER A 80 -1.55 -15.13 2.36
N LEU A 81 -2.01 -14.08 1.70
CA LEU A 81 -2.57 -14.10 0.33
C LEU A 81 -1.53 -13.86 -0.75
N LYS A 82 -0.24 -13.82 -0.41
CA LYS A 82 0.90 -13.57 -1.32
C LYS A 82 0.85 -12.20 -2.03
N MET A 83 0.25 -11.21 -1.38
CA MET A 83 0.26 -9.82 -1.82
C MET A 83 1.40 -9.06 -1.16
N THR A 84 2.01 -8.12 -1.87
CA THR A 84 2.86 -7.10 -1.26
C THR A 84 2.01 -5.99 -0.65
N VAL A 85 2.52 -5.36 0.42
CA VAL A 85 1.81 -4.28 1.12
C VAL A 85 2.52 -2.95 0.94
N VAL A 86 1.77 -1.93 0.53
CA VAL A 86 2.24 -0.55 0.43
C VAL A 86 1.42 0.32 1.39
N ALA A 87 2.06 1.09 2.25
CA ALA A 87 1.37 2.07 3.08
C ALA A 87 1.37 3.44 2.38
N GLU A 88 0.17 4.00 2.18
CA GLU A 88 -0.02 5.30 1.54
C GLU A 88 -0.02 6.43 2.57
N GLY A 89 0.37 7.63 2.15
CA GLY A 89 0.28 8.83 2.98
C GLY A 89 1.27 8.90 4.14
N VAL A 90 2.43 8.24 4.04
CA VAL A 90 3.49 8.32 5.06
C VAL A 90 4.11 9.71 5.05
N GLU A 91 4.04 10.41 6.20
CA GLU A 91 4.42 11.81 6.35
C GLU A 91 5.69 12.01 7.18
N ASN A 92 6.09 11.03 7.99
CA ASN A 92 7.24 11.17 8.90
C ASN A 92 7.95 9.85 9.21
N VAL A 93 9.14 9.98 9.82
CA VAL A 93 10.00 8.85 10.17
C VAL A 93 9.40 7.92 11.21
N VAL A 94 8.53 8.42 12.10
CA VAL A 94 7.90 7.60 13.14
C VAL A 94 6.95 6.59 12.49
N GLN A 95 6.10 7.06 11.56
CA GLN A 95 5.23 6.21 10.77
C GLN A 95 6.03 5.18 9.96
N LEU A 96 7.11 5.63 9.29
CA LEU A 96 7.98 4.74 8.53
C LEU A 96 8.54 3.61 9.38
N ASN A 97 9.14 3.95 10.54
CA ASN A 97 9.76 2.97 11.41
C ASN A 97 8.75 1.96 11.98
N LEU A 98 7.55 2.43 12.33
CA LEU A 98 6.48 1.57 12.79
C LEU A 98 6.02 0.61 11.68
N LEU A 99 5.73 1.11 10.49
CA LEU A 99 5.33 0.30 9.35
C LEU A 99 6.39 -0.74 8.97
N ARG A 100 7.67 -0.34 9.01
CA ARG A 100 8.81 -1.25 8.80
C ARG A 100 8.84 -2.36 9.87
N ALA A 101 8.65 -2.00 11.15
CA ALA A 101 8.63 -2.97 12.25
C ALA A 101 7.46 -3.96 12.11
N LEU A 102 6.32 -3.53 11.54
CA LEU A 102 5.16 -4.37 11.26
C LEU A 102 5.32 -5.23 9.99
N GLY A 103 6.42 -5.07 9.24
CA GLY A 103 6.69 -5.85 8.04
C GLY A 103 6.04 -5.31 6.76
N CYS A 104 5.68 -4.02 6.70
CA CYS A 104 5.21 -3.39 5.47
C CYS A 104 6.31 -3.40 4.40
N ASP A 105 5.99 -3.80 3.17
CA ASP A 105 6.98 -4.00 2.11
C ASP A 105 7.46 -2.69 1.48
N ALA A 106 6.56 -1.70 1.37
CA ALA A 106 6.87 -0.40 0.78
C ALA A 106 6.02 0.71 1.39
N VAL A 107 6.49 1.94 1.22
CA VAL A 107 5.77 3.14 1.65
C VAL A 107 5.66 4.14 0.50
N GLN A 108 4.58 4.90 0.50
CA GLN A 108 4.32 6.00 -0.44
C GLN A 108 3.78 7.19 0.32
N GLY A 109 4.29 8.39 0.06
CA GLY A 109 3.79 9.59 0.71
C GLY A 109 4.79 10.74 0.71
N PRO A 110 4.44 11.88 1.30
CA PRO A 110 5.29 13.08 1.33
C PRO A 110 6.69 12.84 1.92
N PHE A 111 6.79 11.88 2.86
CA PHE A 111 8.08 11.52 3.46
C PHE A 111 9.05 10.90 2.46
N SER A 112 8.57 10.07 1.55
CA SER A 112 9.40 9.42 0.52
C SER A 112 9.64 10.31 -0.71
N GLY A 113 8.84 11.34 -0.90
CA GLY A 113 8.96 12.30 -2.00
C GLY A 113 7.59 12.83 -2.43
N LEU A 114 7.58 14.05 -2.97
CA LEU A 114 6.40 14.65 -3.57
C LEU A 114 6.21 14.14 -5.00
N PRO A 115 4.97 14.18 -5.53
CA PRO A 115 4.72 13.87 -6.93
C PRO A 115 5.57 14.76 -7.85
N VAL A 116 6.21 14.13 -8.82
CA VAL A 116 7.07 14.83 -9.80
C VAL A 116 6.54 14.64 -11.21
N SER A 117 6.92 15.57 -12.11
CA SER A 117 6.66 15.42 -13.54
C SER A 117 7.47 14.27 -14.13
N LEU A 118 7.11 13.82 -15.35
CA LEU A 118 7.88 12.81 -16.08
C LEU A 118 9.35 13.23 -16.26
N GLN A 119 9.61 14.51 -16.48
CA GLN A 119 10.98 15.04 -16.57
C GLN A 119 11.71 14.95 -15.22
N GLY A 120 11.02 15.27 -14.11
CA GLY A 120 11.57 15.13 -12.75
C GLY A 120 11.85 13.68 -12.37
N LEU A 121 11.04 12.75 -12.85
CA LEU A 121 11.26 11.31 -12.63
C LEU A 121 12.59 10.85 -13.26
N GLY A 122 12.94 11.35 -14.44
CA GLY A 122 14.23 11.04 -15.09
C GLY A 122 15.42 11.34 -14.18
N LEU A 123 15.39 12.49 -13.47
CA LEU A 123 16.45 12.87 -12.53
C LEU A 123 16.51 11.95 -11.29
N LEU A 124 15.37 11.44 -10.84
CA LEU A 124 15.32 10.51 -9.70
C LEU A 124 15.77 9.08 -10.06
N LEU A 125 15.74 8.72 -11.33
CA LEU A 125 16.17 7.43 -11.84
C LEU A 125 17.65 7.40 -12.25
N GLU A 126 18.33 8.54 -12.27
CA GLU A 126 19.78 8.57 -12.43
C GLU A 126 20.44 7.87 -11.23
N PRO A 127 21.40 6.98 -11.46
CA PRO A 127 22.09 6.30 -10.36
C PRO A 127 22.78 7.34 -9.49
N MET A 128 22.29 7.51 -8.25
CA MET A 128 22.98 8.31 -7.26
C MET A 128 24.38 7.72 -6.99
N PRO A 129 25.42 8.53 -6.89
CA PRO A 129 26.73 8.05 -6.49
C PRO A 129 26.63 7.27 -5.19
N SER A 130 27.24 6.10 -5.13
CA SER A 130 27.10 5.11 -4.05
C SER A 130 27.49 5.59 -2.65
N GLU A 131 28.04 6.79 -2.52
CA GLU A 131 28.48 7.36 -1.25
C GLU A 131 27.43 8.22 -0.52
N GLU A 132 26.37 8.66 -1.19
CA GLU A 132 25.35 9.53 -0.57
C GLU A 132 24.27 8.77 0.23
N TRP A 133 24.11 7.46 0.02
CA TRP A 133 23.15 6.64 0.78
C TRP A 133 23.50 6.50 2.27
N LEU A 134 24.71 6.79 2.67
CA LEU A 134 25.20 6.65 4.05
C LEU A 134 24.98 7.88 4.93
N GLN A 135 24.49 8.99 4.37
CA GLN A 135 24.34 10.25 5.12
C GLN A 135 22.89 10.57 5.55
N VAL A 136 21.90 9.76 5.17
CA VAL A 136 20.53 9.89 5.69
C VAL A 136 20.39 9.00 6.93
N ARG A 137 20.91 9.52 8.03
CA ARG A 137 20.63 9.01 9.39
C ARG A 137 19.58 9.84 10.08
#